data_910a2c8de1695e2ff8fb4b1449c64b3d
#
_entry.id   910a2c8de1695e2ff8fb4b1449c64b3d
#
_cell.length_a   1.000
_cell.length_b   1.000
_cell.length_c   1.000
_cell.angle_alpha   90.00
_cell.angle_beta   90.00
_cell.angle_gamma   90.00
#
_symmetry.space_group_name_H-M   'P 1'
#
loop_
_entity.id
_entity.type
_entity.pdbx_description
1 polymer ?
#
loop_
_entity_poly.entity_id
_entity_poly.type
_entity_poly.pdbx_seq_one_letter_code
_entity_poly.pdbx_strand_id
1 'polypeptide(L)'
;TVNNSVAVPLAQEVMGVSDMLYMQTTSANDGTMTMQVTFDVGSSPDMDAIFTQNNVAAATAKLPEAVSEQGVVTRKSDTGFLAVYALASDGRYDDEFLANYAYINLENRLAKINGVGKVSIMGAGEYAMRIWIKPDRLHYYGLSLDEVLSAIRTQSGSYPAGKFGAEPAPEDAVYTYT
;
A
#
# COMPACT_ATOMS: atom_id res chain seq x y z
N THR A 1 -9.65 18.49 7.55
CA THR A 1 -10.34 17.28 7.10
C THR A 1 -9.70 16.81 5.80
N VAL A 2 -9.58 15.49 5.59
CA VAL A 2 -8.94 14.86 4.40
C VAL A 2 -9.46 15.45 3.10
N ASN A 3 -10.74 15.77 3.03
CA ASN A 3 -11.34 16.36 1.85
C ASN A 3 -10.67 17.68 1.41
N ASN A 4 -10.48 18.62 2.33
CA ASN A 4 -9.93 19.92 1.97
C ASN A 4 -8.40 19.92 1.78
N SER A 5 -7.70 19.07 2.53
CA SER A 5 -6.24 19.04 2.52
C SER A 5 -5.64 18.09 1.49
N VAL A 6 -6.42 17.11 1.02
CA VAL A 6 -5.94 16.09 0.09
C VAL A 6 -6.79 16.05 -1.20
N ALA A 7 -8.12 15.92 -1.06
CA ALA A 7 -8.99 15.72 -2.23
C ALA A 7 -9.01 16.95 -3.14
N VAL A 8 -9.10 18.16 -2.58
CA VAL A 8 -9.18 19.38 -3.37
C VAL A 8 -7.89 19.66 -4.17
N PRO A 9 -6.67 19.62 -3.59
CA PRO A 9 -5.45 19.79 -4.37
C PRO A 9 -5.26 18.72 -5.45
N LEU A 10 -5.57 17.46 -5.15
CA LEU A 10 -5.51 16.37 -6.14
C LEU A 10 -6.52 16.58 -7.27
N ALA A 11 -7.76 16.96 -6.94
CA ALA A 11 -8.79 17.21 -7.93
C ALA A 11 -8.41 18.36 -8.89
N GLN A 12 -7.82 19.43 -8.36
CA GLN A 12 -7.39 20.57 -9.17
C GLN A 12 -6.33 20.19 -10.21
N GLU A 13 -5.37 19.35 -9.86
CA GLU A 13 -4.33 18.90 -10.79
C GLU A 13 -4.85 17.85 -11.78
N VAL A 14 -5.71 16.93 -11.32
CA VAL A 14 -6.27 15.86 -12.17
C VAL A 14 -7.30 16.41 -13.16
N MET A 15 -7.97 17.52 -12.86
CA MET A 15 -8.96 18.14 -13.75
C MET A 15 -8.43 18.49 -15.16
N GLY A 16 -7.12 18.59 -15.33
CA GLY A 16 -6.48 18.90 -16.61
C GLY A 16 -6.13 17.69 -17.48
N VAL A 17 -6.52 16.48 -17.08
CA VAL A 17 -6.21 15.26 -17.84
C VAL A 17 -7.10 15.19 -19.09
N SER A 18 -6.47 14.92 -20.25
CA SER A 18 -7.19 14.74 -21.53
C SER A 18 -8.15 13.57 -21.47
N ASP A 19 -9.21 13.65 -22.23
CA ASP A 19 -10.23 12.60 -22.41
C ASP A 19 -10.97 12.19 -21.11
N MET A 20 -10.83 12.97 -20.04
CA MET A 20 -11.58 12.78 -18.80
C MET A 20 -13.03 13.23 -18.97
N LEU A 21 -13.99 12.34 -18.65
CA LEU A 21 -15.42 12.66 -18.63
C LEU A 21 -15.83 13.26 -17.28
N TYR A 22 -15.53 12.58 -16.22
CA TYR A 22 -15.83 13.03 -14.85
C TYR A 22 -14.90 12.38 -13.82
N MET A 23 -14.84 12.98 -12.66
CA MET A 23 -14.16 12.40 -11.52
C MET A 23 -15.07 12.40 -10.29
N GLN A 24 -14.94 11.38 -9.48
CA GLN A 24 -15.64 11.21 -8.22
C GLN A 24 -14.66 10.95 -7.10
N THR A 25 -14.79 11.66 -5.99
CA THR A 25 -13.94 11.48 -4.82
C THR A 25 -14.78 11.01 -3.64
N THR A 26 -14.35 9.94 -3.01
CA THR A 26 -14.94 9.39 -1.79
C THR A 26 -13.90 9.43 -0.68
N SER A 27 -14.25 10.06 0.44
CA SER A 27 -13.40 10.12 1.64
C SER A 27 -14.09 9.39 2.77
N ALA A 28 -13.40 8.46 3.43
CA ALA A 28 -13.90 7.73 4.58
C ALA A 28 -13.41 8.34 5.91
N ASN A 29 -14.10 8.02 6.99
CA ASN A 29 -13.79 8.56 8.33
C ASN A 29 -12.50 7.95 8.93
N ASP A 30 -12.00 6.87 8.36
CA ASP A 30 -10.73 6.23 8.73
C ASP A 30 -9.50 6.97 8.18
N GLY A 31 -9.71 8.05 7.42
CA GLY A 31 -8.65 8.81 6.78
C GLY A 31 -8.30 8.36 5.37
N THR A 32 -8.94 7.32 4.85
CA THR A 32 -8.75 6.88 3.47
C THR A 32 -9.51 7.76 2.49
N MET A 33 -8.94 7.95 1.30
CA MET A 33 -9.55 8.66 0.19
C MET A 33 -9.37 7.86 -1.09
N THR A 34 -10.43 7.76 -1.86
CA THR A 34 -10.40 7.18 -3.21
C THR A 34 -10.93 8.20 -4.20
N MET A 35 -10.15 8.45 -5.25
CA MET A 35 -10.54 9.27 -6.39
C MET A 35 -10.68 8.36 -7.61
N GLN A 36 -11.86 8.34 -8.19
CA GLN A 36 -12.15 7.61 -9.42
C GLN A 36 -12.26 8.61 -10.56
N VAL A 37 -11.44 8.40 -11.58
CA VAL A 37 -11.43 9.19 -12.80
C VAL A 37 -11.97 8.33 -13.94
N THR A 38 -12.95 8.83 -14.65
CA THR A 38 -13.60 8.12 -15.78
C THR A 38 -13.25 8.82 -17.08
N PHE A 39 -12.81 8.04 -18.05
CA PHE A 39 -12.37 8.50 -19.35
C PHE A 39 -13.39 8.14 -20.44
N ASP A 40 -13.28 8.80 -21.60
CA ASP A 40 -14.17 8.57 -22.72
C ASP A 40 -13.94 7.19 -23.34
N VAL A 41 -15.00 6.68 -23.98
CA VAL A 41 -14.94 5.39 -24.69
C VAL A 41 -14.09 5.55 -25.95
N GLY A 42 -12.97 4.82 -25.99
CA GLY A 42 -12.01 4.90 -27.10
C GLY A 42 -10.68 5.57 -26.74
N SER A 43 -10.57 6.16 -25.55
CA SER A 43 -9.27 6.58 -24.99
C SER A 43 -8.37 5.36 -24.75
N SER A 44 -7.08 5.58 -24.61
CA SER A 44 -6.13 4.52 -24.29
C SER A 44 -5.95 4.41 -22.77
N PRO A 45 -6.41 3.33 -22.11
CA PRO A 45 -6.31 3.19 -20.66
C PRO A 45 -4.88 3.27 -20.11
N ASP A 46 -3.88 2.93 -20.96
CA ASP A 46 -2.48 3.06 -20.59
C ASP A 46 -2.01 4.51 -20.56
N MET A 47 -2.39 5.27 -21.59
CA MET A 47 -2.06 6.71 -21.65
C MET A 47 -2.82 7.50 -20.59
N ASP A 48 -4.09 7.18 -20.36
CA ASP A 48 -4.92 7.81 -19.34
C ASP A 48 -4.33 7.61 -17.94
N ALA A 49 -3.84 6.39 -17.65
CA ALA A 49 -3.14 6.10 -16.40
C ALA A 49 -1.83 6.88 -16.26
N ILE A 50 -1.04 7.02 -17.34
CA ILE A 50 0.21 7.79 -17.35
C ILE A 50 -0.07 9.27 -17.12
N PHE A 51 -1.02 9.87 -17.82
CA PHE A 51 -1.39 11.27 -17.65
C PHE A 51 -1.93 11.55 -16.25
N THR A 52 -2.79 10.67 -15.75
CA THR A 52 -3.28 10.78 -14.38
C THR A 52 -2.15 10.70 -13.37
N GLN A 53 -1.23 9.74 -13.52
CA GLN A 53 -0.08 9.59 -12.64
C GLN A 53 0.83 10.81 -12.65
N ASN A 54 1.08 11.40 -13.80
CA ASN A 54 1.89 12.62 -13.92
C ASN A 54 1.25 13.81 -13.18
N ASN A 55 -0.07 13.98 -13.32
CA ASN A 55 -0.77 15.06 -12.62
C ASN A 55 -0.87 14.79 -11.10
N VAL A 56 -1.06 13.56 -10.70
CA VAL A 56 -0.99 13.16 -9.27
C VAL A 56 0.40 13.41 -8.69
N ALA A 57 1.47 13.12 -9.44
CA ALA A 57 2.83 13.40 -9.00
C ALA A 57 3.08 14.91 -8.82
N ALA A 58 2.56 15.75 -9.70
CA ALA A 58 2.61 17.21 -9.56
C ALA A 58 1.83 17.70 -8.32
N ALA A 59 0.69 17.06 -8.02
CA ALA A 59 -0.11 17.39 -6.85
C ALA A 59 0.57 16.97 -5.53
N THR A 60 1.40 15.93 -5.54
CA THR A 60 2.01 15.37 -4.32
C THR A 60 2.81 16.39 -3.53
N ALA A 61 3.47 17.34 -4.21
CA ALA A 61 4.20 18.44 -3.56
C ALA A 61 3.30 19.41 -2.75
N LYS A 62 1.99 19.38 -2.99
CA LYS A 62 1.00 20.25 -2.33
C LYS A 62 0.24 19.52 -1.21
N LEU A 63 0.51 18.23 -1.03
CA LEU A 63 -0.15 17.40 -0.03
C LEU A 63 0.55 17.49 1.33
N PRO A 64 -0.19 17.23 2.44
CA PRO A 64 0.40 17.10 3.76
C PRO A 64 1.49 16.02 3.78
N GLU A 65 2.55 16.23 4.58
CA GLU A 65 3.71 15.34 4.69
C GLU A 65 3.32 13.88 4.96
N ALA A 66 2.38 13.63 5.87
CA ALA A 66 1.89 12.29 6.17
C ALA A 66 1.29 11.54 4.96
N VAL A 67 0.66 12.26 4.02
CA VAL A 67 0.11 11.67 2.78
C VAL A 67 1.22 11.52 1.74
N SER A 68 2.13 12.48 1.67
CA SER A 68 3.29 12.43 0.77
C SER A 68 4.24 11.28 1.09
N GLU A 69 4.45 10.97 2.39
CA GLU A 69 5.24 9.82 2.84
C GLU A 69 4.59 8.47 2.50
N GLN A 70 3.27 8.36 2.63
CA GLN A 70 2.53 7.16 2.21
C GLN A 70 2.45 7.02 0.70
N GLY A 71 2.48 8.14 -0.03
CA GLY A 71 2.31 8.21 -1.46
C GLY A 71 0.86 8.06 -1.92
N VAL A 72 0.62 8.47 -3.17
CA VAL A 72 -0.67 8.29 -3.86
C VAL A 72 -0.51 7.27 -4.96
N VAL A 73 -1.29 6.20 -4.90
CA VAL A 73 -1.21 5.09 -5.86
C VAL A 73 -2.27 5.26 -6.93
N THR A 74 -1.85 5.38 -8.19
CA THR A 74 -2.74 5.39 -9.36
C THR A 74 -2.78 4.00 -9.98
N ARG A 75 -3.99 3.48 -10.21
CA ARG A 75 -4.20 2.16 -10.83
C ARG A 75 -5.34 2.24 -11.83
N LYS A 76 -5.22 1.49 -12.90
CA LYS A 76 -6.36 1.22 -13.79
C LYS A 76 -7.38 0.38 -13.03
N SER A 77 -8.65 0.73 -13.16
CA SER A 77 -9.75 -0.02 -12.55
C SER A 77 -10.87 -0.12 -13.56
N ASP A 78 -11.36 -1.32 -13.76
CA ASP A 78 -12.61 -1.54 -14.48
C ASP A 78 -13.77 -1.57 -13.48
N THR A 79 -14.97 -1.24 -13.94
CA THR A 79 -16.17 -1.14 -13.08
C THR A 79 -16.80 -2.49 -12.80
N GLY A 80 -16.35 -3.57 -13.45
CA GLY A 80 -16.93 -4.91 -13.34
C GLY A 80 -15.99 -5.95 -12.74
N PHE A 81 -16.58 -6.94 -12.07
CA PHE A 81 -15.85 -8.15 -11.71
C PHE A 81 -15.84 -9.09 -12.93
N LEU A 82 -14.66 -9.48 -13.39
CA LEU A 82 -14.52 -10.52 -14.41
C LEU A 82 -14.88 -11.88 -13.84
N ALA A 83 -14.40 -12.19 -12.64
CA ALA A 83 -14.67 -13.43 -11.94
C ALA A 83 -14.49 -13.26 -10.43
N VAL A 84 -15.25 -14.02 -9.67
CA VAL A 84 -15.12 -14.12 -8.22
C VAL A 84 -14.90 -15.58 -7.86
N TYR A 85 -13.83 -15.87 -7.13
CA TYR A 85 -13.48 -17.20 -6.67
C TYR A 85 -13.57 -17.28 -5.15
N ALA A 86 -14.12 -18.36 -4.64
CA ALA A 86 -14.13 -18.64 -3.20
C ALA A 86 -13.04 -19.66 -2.87
N LEU A 87 -12.21 -19.33 -1.88
CA LEU A 87 -11.32 -20.29 -1.24
C LEU A 87 -12.07 -20.91 -0.06
N ALA A 88 -12.11 -22.23 -0.04
CA ALA A 88 -12.72 -22.99 1.05
C ALA A 88 -11.75 -24.03 1.59
N SER A 89 -11.81 -24.28 2.89
CA SER A 89 -11.09 -25.36 3.58
C SER A 89 -12.07 -26.43 4.02
N ASP A 90 -11.57 -27.63 4.17
CA ASP A 90 -12.27 -28.78 4.78
C ASP A 90 -12.23 -28.76 6.32
N GLY A 91 -11.92 -27.60 6.90
CA GLY A 91 -11.82 -27.39 8.35
C GLY A 91 -10.40 -27.57 8.91
N ARG A 92 -9.40 -27.88 8.06
CA ARG A 92 -7.99 -27.99 8.48
C ARG A 92 -7.29 -26.64 8.61
N TYR A 93 -7.76 -25.65 7.85
CA TYR A 93 -7.19 -24.32 7.82
C TYR A 93 -8.26 -23.28 8.16
N ASP A 94 -7.91 -22.30 8.95
CA ASP A 94 -8.77 -21.19 9.30
C ASP A 94 -8.82 -20.11 8.20
N ASP A 95 -9.73 -19.18 8.34
CA ASP A 95 -9.95 -18.12 7.35
C ASP A 95 -8.73 -17.18 7.24
N GLU A 96 -8.01 -16.98 8.35
CA GLU A 96 -6.81 -16.15 8.39
C GLU A 96 -5.67 -16.78 7.59
N PHE A 97 -5.48 -18.10 7.73
CA PHE A 97 -4.51 -18.84 6.93
C PHE A 97 -4.85 -18.81 5.44
N LEU A 98 -6.12 -19.02 5.09
CA LEU A 98 -6.57 -18.98 3.68
C LEU A 98 -6.36 -17.62 3.06
N ALA A 99 -6.66 -16.53 3.78
CA ALA A 99 -6.41 -15.18 3.31
C ALA A 99 -4.91 -14.93 3.10
N ASN A 100 -4.08 -15.26 4.08
CA ASN A 100 -2.63 -15.10 3.97
C ASN A 100 -2.04 -15.94 2.83
N TYR A 101 -2.52 -17.17 2.64
CA TYR A 101 -2.14 -17.99 1.49
C TYR A 101 -2.51 -17.34 0.16
N ALA A 102 -3.71 -16.75 0.08
CA ALA A 102 -4.15 -16.03 -1.10
C ALA A 102 -3.27 -14.80 -1.40
N TYR A 103 -2.92 -14.00 -0.40
CA TYR A 103 -2.02 -12.85 -0.55
C TYR A 103 -0.64 -13.26 -1.04
N ILE A 104 -0.03 -14.26 -0.44
CA ILE A 104 1.34 -14.67 -0.77
C ILE A 104 1.40 -15.41 -2.11
N ASN A 105 0.46 -16.33 -2.38
CA ASN A 105 0.58 -17.29 -3.47
C ASN A 105 -0.32 -16.98 -4.67
N LEU A 106 -1.52 -16.43 -4.47
CA LEU A 106 -2.50 -16.30 -5.54
C LEU A 106 -2.55 -14.90 -6.13
N GLU A 107 -2.48 -13.84 -5.33
CA GLU A 107 -2.62 -12.46 -5.80
C GLU A 107 -1.62 -12.15 -6.91
N ASN A 108 -0.34 -12.38 -6.66
CA ASN A 108 0.71 -12.10 -7.63
C ASN A 108 0.65 -12.99 -8.88
N ARG A 109 0.18 -14.22 -8.74
CA ARG A 109 0.05 -15.12 -9.90
C ARG A 109 -1.11 -14.72 -10.80
N LEU A 110 -2.24 -14.34 -10.19
CA LEU A 110 -3.42 -13.88 -10.93
C LEU A 110 -3.18 -12.51 -11.56
N ALA A 111 -2.54 -11.58 -10.86
CA ALA A 111 -2.22 -10.25 -11.38
C ALA A 111 -1.27 -10.26 -12.59
N LYS A 112 -0.47 -11.32 -12.75
CA LYS A 112 0.44 -11.49 -13.90
C LYS A 112 -0.24 -12.03 -15.15
N ILE A 113 -1.48 -12.48 -15.07
CA ILE A 113 -2.22 -12.99 -16.24
C ILE A 113 -2.56 -11.81 -17.14
N ASN A 114 -2.27 -11.94 -18.42
CA ASN A 114 -2.57 -10.89 -19.38
C ASN A 114 -4.10 -10.64 -19.45
N GLY A 115 -4.49 -9.38 -19.35
CA GLY A 115 -5.90 -8.96 -19.30
C GLY A 115 -6.48 -8.81 -17.89
N VAL A 116 -5.75 -9.20 -16.84
CA VAL A 116 -6.17 -8.96 -15.45
C VAL A 116 -5.71 -7.57 -15.03
N GLY A 117 -6.63 -6.67 -14.78
CA GLY A 117 -6.33 -5.30 -14.34
C GLY A 117 -6.11 -5.18 -12.84
N LYS A 118 -6.87 -5.94 -12.04
CA LYS A 118 -6.77 -5.92 -10.58
C LYS A 118 -7.22 -7.25 -9.97
N VAL A 119 -6.52 -7.67 -8.95
CA VAL A 119 -6.94 -8.75 -8.06
C VAL A 119 -7.26 -8.15 -6.69
N SER A 120 -8.36 -8.55 -6.09
CA SER A 120 -8.74 -8.11 -4.74
C SER A 120 -9.11 -9.32 -3.91
N ILE A 121 -8.51 -9.45 -2.75
CA ILE A 121 -8.82 -10.48 -1.78
C ILE A 121 -9.80 -9.91 -0.78
N MET A 122 -10.92 -10.61 -0.56
CA MET A 122 -11.98 -10.21 0.37
C MET A 122 -12.08 -11.27 1.48
N GLY A 123 -12.48 -10.84 2.67
CA GLY A 123 -12.63 -11.71 3.83
C GLY A 123 -11.67 -11.34 4.94
N ALA A 124 -10.88 -12.28 5.41
CA ALA A 124 -9.86 -12.03 6.43
C ALA A 124 -8.73 -11.14 5.88
N GLY A 125 -8.17 -10.31 6.73
CA GLY A 125 -7.04 -9.44 6.39
C GLY A 125 -5.70 -10.18 6.42
N GLU A 126 -4.65 -9.47 6.05
CA GLU A 126 -3.26 -9.95 6.24
C GLU A 126 -2.93 -10.10 7.72
N TYR A 127 -1.99 -11.00 8.03
CA TYR A 127 -1.47 -11.09 9.39
C TYR A 127 -0.87 -9.76 9.84
N ALA A 128 -1.32 -9.28 10.99
CA ALA A 128 -0.84 -8.06 11.59
C ALA A 128 -0.46 -8.28 13.05
N MET A 129 0.60 -7.63 13.49
CA MET A 129 0.99 -7.63 14.89
C MET A 129 0.24 -6.53 15.64
N ARG A 130 -0.60 -6.91 16.60
CA ARG A 130 -1.32 -5.97 17.45
C ARG A 130 -0.55 -5.77 18.76
N ILE A 131 -0.12 -4.56 19.00
CA ILE A 131 0.68 -4.21 20.18
C ILE A 131 -0.22 -3.48 21.19
N TRP A 132 -0.40 -4.09 22.35
CA TRP A 132 -1.16 -3.52 23.45
C TRP A 132 -0.23 -2.82 24.45
N ILE A 133 -0.34 -1.51 24.54
CA ILE A 133 0.47 -0.69 25.45
C ILE A 133 -0.31 -0.46 26.74
N LYS A 134 0.33 -0.68 27.90
CA LYS A 134 -0.25 -0.43 29.22
C LYS A 134 0.13 0.98 29.69
N PRO A 135 -0.82 1.91 29.86
CA PRO A 135 -0.53 3.30 30.26
C PRO A 135 0.23 3.41 31.57
N ASP A 136 -0.09 2.56 32.54
CA ASP A 136 0.58 2.55 33.86
C ASP A 136 2.08 2.24 33.74
N ARG A 137 2.45 1.38 32.77
CA ARG A 137 3.85 1.05 32.52
C ARG A 137 4.58 2.19 31.81
N LEU A 138 3.92 2.87 30.88
CA LEU A 138 4.48 4.08 30.25
C LEU A 138 4.80 5.13 31.33
N HIS A 139 3.83 5.38 32.20
CA HIS A 139 4.03 6.34 33.31
C HIS A 139 5.16 5.92 34.26
N TYR A 140 5.22 4.64 34.61
CA TYR A 140 6.28 4.10 35.48
C TYR A 140 7.68 4.29 34.91
N TYR A 141 7.85 4.11 33.59
CA TYR A 141 9.13 4.28 32.90
C TYR A 141 9.37 5.71 32.41
N GLY A 142 8.43 6.62 32.58
CA GLY A 142 8.53 8.01 32.10
C GLY A 142 8.57 8.13 30.58
N LEU A 143 7.98 7.17 29.87
CA LEU A 143 7.95 7.11 28.40
C LEU A 143 6.66 7.66 27.85
N SER A 144 6.75 8.39 26.74
CA SER A 144 5.61 8.79 25.93
C SER A 144 5.22 7.71 24.93
N LEU A 145 3.98 7.78 24.44
CA LEU A 145 3.51 6.88 23.38
C LEU A 145 4.34 7.04 22.10
N ASP A 146 4.71 8.27 21.76
CA ASP A 146 5.47 8.59 20.55
C ASP A 146 6.89 8.02 20.58
N GLU A 147 7.54 8.00 21.75
CA GLU A 147 8.84 7.35 21.92
C GLU A 147 8.76 5.85 21.67
N VAL A 148 7.72 5.19 22.18
CA VAL A 148 7.50 3.75 21.93
C VAL A 148 7.24 3.48 20.45
N LEU A 149 6.39 4.27 19.80
CA LEU A 149 6.11 4.14 18.37
C LEU A 149 7.36 4.37 17.53
N SER A 150 8.16 5.37 17.87
CA SER A 150 9.42 5.67 17.18
C SER A 150 10.42 4.52 17.35
N ALA A 151 10.56 3.97 18.56
CA ALA A 151 11.42 2.82 18.81
C ALA A 151 10.99 1.58 18.01
N ILE A 152 9.67 1.28 17.95
CA ILE A 152 9.14 0.17 17.16
C ILE A 152 9.45 0.38 15.68
N ARG A 153 9.17 1.56 15.11
CA ARG A 153 9.48 1.88 13.70
C ARG A 153 10.96 1.70 13.38
N THR A 154 11.83 2.21 14.24
CA THR A 154 13.27 2.14 14.05
C THR A 154 13.80 0.71 14.15
N GLN A 155 13.28 -0.09 15.08
CA GLN A 155 13.78 -1.45 15.31
C GLN A 155 13.11 -2.52 14.44
N SER A 156 11.94 -2.23 13.84
CA SER A 156 11.24 -3.15 12.94
C SER A 156 11.74 -3.06 11.48
N GLY A 157 12.67 -2.16 11.18
CA GLY A 157 13.29 -2.05 9.86
C GLY A 157 14.31 -3.18 9.63
N SER A 158 14.35 -3.72 8.42
CA SER A 158 15.43 -4.61 7.98
C SER A 158 16.60 -3.76 7.48
N TYR A 159 17.70 -3.78 8.20
CA TYR A 159 18.90 -3.04 7.81
C TYR A 159 19.96 -4.01 7.28
N PRO A 160 20.54 -3.77 6.09
CA PRO A 160 21.64 -4.56 5.60
C PRO A 160 22.86 -4.33 6.50
N ALA A 161 23.21 -5.33 7.28
CA ALA A 161 24.35 -5.28 8.22
C ALA A 161 25.69 -5.62 7.56
N GLY A 162 25.74 -5.80 6.24
CA GLY A 162 26.93 -6.24 5.53
C GLY A 162 27.08 -7.77 5.53
N LYS A 163 28.29 -8.22 5.26
CA LYS A 163 28.64 -9.66 5.20
C LYS A 163 29.77 -9.94 6.20
N PHE A 164 29.61 -11.01 6.98
CA PHE A 164 30.72 -11.54 7.75
C PHE A 164 31.71 -12.28 6.81
N GLY A 165 33.01 -11.99 6.95
CA GLY A 165 34.04 -12.59 6.11
C GLY A 165 34.19 -11.97 4.72
N ALA A 166 33.62 -10.76 4.50
CA ALA A 166 33.93 -9.99 3.29
C ALA A 166 35.31 -9.35 3.39
N GLU A 167 35.95 -9.13 2.23
CA GLU A 167 37.27 -8.48 2.18
C GLU A 167 37.23 -7.03 2.74
N PRO A 168 38.27 -6.61 3.50
CA PRO A 168 39.47 -7.36 3.82
C PRO A 168 39.26 -8.38 4.95
N ALA A 169 39.35 -9.67 4.61
CA ALA A 169 39.22 -10.77 5.54
C ALA A 169 40.58 -11.36 5.91
N PRO A 170 40.79 -11.98 7.10
CA PRO A 170 41.95 -12.77 7.39
C PRO A 170 42.12 -13.90 6.36
N GLU A 171 43.38 -14.28 6.04
CA GLU A 171 43.70 -15.32 5.05
C GLU A 171 43.04 -16.69 5.34
N ASP A 172 42.60 -16.92 6.59
CA ASP A 172 41.94 -18.15 7.06
C ASP A 172 40.42 -18.13 6.96
N ALA A 173 39.80 -17.04 6.50
CA ALA A 173 38.33 -16.91 6.40
C ALA A 173 37.79 -17.73 5.22
N VAL A 174 37.37 -18.96 5.50
CA VAL A 174 36.90 -19.91 4.47
C VAL A 174 35.46 -19.69 4.05
N TYR A 175 34.64 -18.96 4.85
CA TYR A 175 33.22 -18.79 4.61
C TYR A 175 32.76 -17.34 4.76
N THR A 176 31.93 -16.90 3.81
CA THR A 176 31.21 -15.61 3.86
C THR A 176 29.75 -15.88 4.23
N TYR A 177 29.24 -15.22 5.28
CA TYR A 177 27.83 -15.30 5.70
C TYR A 177 27.14 -13.95 5.43
N THR A 178 25.92 -14.01 4.90
CA THR A 178 25.02 -12.87 4.68
C THR A 178 23.86 -12.91 5.65
#